data_545ca41095d53ed4333995e9b07b7864
#
_entry.id   545ca41095d53ed4333995e9b07b7864
#
_cell.length_a   1.000
_cell.length_b   1.000
_cell.length_c   1.000
_cell.angle_alpha   90.00
_cell.angle_beta   90.00
_cell.angle_gamma   90.00
#
_symmetry.space_group_name_H-M   'P 1'
#
loop_
_entity.id
_entity.type
_entity.pdbx_description
1 polymer ?
#
loop_
_entity_poly.entity_id
_entity_poly.type
_entity_poly.pdbx_seq_one_letter_code
_entity_poly.pdbx_strand_id
1 'polypeptide(L)'
;MKTTKPISSISWNSMQYLVDRLEELRKAHLIAFWVLIQHHAEEDEKKNHIHFYVEPNRSIDTEVLRENFIEVIPGSKPLGVNKFQKSNFQNWLWYSIHDKAYLFSKGETRKYNYSISDLISSNDEDLRQRIQENPRPESEYSKVEELIAKGLSDEEIAQAMNVPIFRMVYFCQAVQKLRTLGLTYRADRQASAEEPQGKESIAETFENDDDLPF
;
A
#
# COMPACT_ATOMS: atom_id res chain seq x y z
N MET A 1 -8.72 2.12 24.07
CA MET A 1 -7.30 2.15 24.53
C MET A 1 -6.78 3.57 24.42
N LYS A 2 -6.26 4.15 25.51
CA LYS A 2 -5.61 5.48 25.46
C LYS A 2 -4.15 5.34 25.03
N THR A 3 -3.71 6.18 24.09
CA THR A 3 -2.33 6.15 23.57
C THR A 3 -1.85 7.52 23.10
N THR A 4 -0.55 7.76 23.25
CA THR A 4 0.21 8.85 22.61
C THR A 4 1.13 8.32 21.51
N LYS A 5 1.21 6.98 21.37
CA LYS A 5 2.04 6.33 20.35
C LYS A 5 1.32 6.31 19.02
N PRO A 6 2.07 6.29 17.92
CA PRO A 6 1.51 6.11 16.59
C PRO A 6 0.62 4.87 16.50
N ILE A 7 -0.41 4.98 15.68
CA ILE A 7 -1.42 3.94 15.45
C ILE A 7 -1.71 3.81 13.97
N SER A 8 -2.17 2.62 13.57
CA SER A 8 -2.64 2.36 12.22
C SER A 8 -3.94 1.59 12.24
N SER A 9 -4.66 1.64 11.13
CA SER A 9 -5.87 0.86 10.91
C SER A 9 -6.12 0.65 9.42
N ILE A 10 -7.16 -0.11 9.12
CA ILE A 10 -7.72 -0.29 7.78
C ILE A 10 -9.09 0.38 7.77
N SER A 11 -9.38 1.12 6.72
CA SER A 11 -10.64 1.82 6.49
C SER A 11 -11.36 1.29 5.24
N TRP A 12 -12.68 1.21 5.32
CA TRP A 12 -13.57 0.99 4.17
C TRP A 12 -14.34 2.25 3.79
N ASN A 13 -14.03 3.39 4.43
CA ASN A 13 -14.60 4.69 4.06
C ASN A 13 -14.15 5.09 2.65
N SER A 14 -14.88 6.04 2.05
CA SER A 14 -14.37 6.69 0.84
C SER A 14 -13.09 7.46 1.14
N MET A 15 -12.22 7.59 0.11
CA MET A 15 -10.95 8.31 0.24
C MET A 15 -11.16 9.74 0.71
N GLN A 16 -12.10 10.45 0.08
CA GLN A 16 -12.37 11.85 0.39
C GLN A 16 -12.86 12.02 1.83
N TYR A 17 -13.80 11.17 2.28
CA TYR A 17 -14.29 11.23 3.64
C TYR A 17 -13.17 11.01 4.67
N LEU A 18 -12.30 10.02 4.42
CA LEU A 18 -11.19 9.71 5.32
C LEU A 18 -10.20 10.87 5.42
N VAL A 19 -9.83 11.46 4.27
CA VAL A 19 -8.94 12.63 4.21
C VAL A 19 -9.56 13.82 4.96
N ASP A 20 -10.82 14.16 4.68
CA ASP A 20 -11.51 15.27 5.33
C ASP A 20 -11.55 15.08 6.85
N ARG A 21 -11.86 13.87 7.31
CA ARG A 21 -11.92 13.57 8.73
C ARG A 21 -10.54 13.61 9.40
N LEU A 22 -9.50 13.12 8.75
CA LEU A 22 -8.13 13.20 9.26
C LEU A 22 -7.65 14.67 9.34
N GLU A 23 -7.99 15.50 8.35
CA GLU A 23 -7.68 16.92 8.37
C GLU A 23 -8.45 17.68 9.47
N GLU A 24 -9.70 17.34 9.74
CA GLU A 24 -10.44 17.90 10.87
C GLU A 24 -9.77 17.57 12.20
N LEU A 25 -9.36 16.32 12.39
CA LEU A 25 -8.65 15.89 13.60
C LEU A 25 -7.29 16.59 13.75
N ARG A 26 -6.58 16.82 12.63
CA ARG A 26 -5.32 17.55 12.61
C ARG A 26 -5.52 19.03 12.96
N LYS A 27 -6.51 19.70 12.38
CA LYS A 27 -6.88 21.09 12.70
C LYS A 27 -7.32 21.25 14.16
N ALA A 28 -7.96 20.22 14.73
CA ALA A 28 -8.31 20.17 16.15
C ALA A 28 -7.13 19.84 17.08
N HIS A 29 -5.90 19.72 16.54
CA HIS A 29 -4.69 19.34 17.28
C HIS A 29 -4.80 18.03 18.04
N LEU A 30 -5.62 17.09 17.56
CA LEU A 30 -5.71 15.74 18.09
C LEU A 30 -4.61 14.84 17.51
N ILE A 31 -4.30 15.02 16.23
CA ILE A 31 -3.24 14.30 15.52
C ILE A 31 -2.23 15.29 14.94
N ALA A 32 -0.97 14.89 14.87
CA ALA A 32 0.13 15.69 14.34
C ALA A 32 0.35 15.39 12.85
N PHE A 33 0.31 14.12 12.47
CA PHE A 33 0.60 13.64 11.14
C PHE A 33 -0.31 12.46 10.78
N TRP A 34 -0.64 12.34 9.51
CA TRP A 34 -1.30 11.17 8.95
C TRP A 34 -0.78 10.87 7.54
N VAL A 35 -0.82 9.60 7.18
CA VAL A 35 -0.55 9.12 5.82
C VAL A 35 -1.43 7.91 5.54
N LEU A 36 -1.84 7.75 4.29
CA LEU A 36 -2.71 6.68 3.84
C LEU A 36 -2.35 6.18 2.44
N ILE A 37 -2.80 4.98 2.11
CA ILE A 37 -2.70 4.38 0.79
C ILE A 37 -3.93 3.54 0.51
N GLN A 38 -4.47 3.65 -0.69
CA GLN A 38 -5.60 2.84 -1.13
C GLN A 38 -5.12 1.55 -1.77
N HIS A 39 -5.69 0.44 -1.33
CA HIS A 39 -5.51 -0.85 -1.96
C HIS A 39 -6.73 -1.17 -2.83
N HIS A 40 -6.45 -1.52 -4.08
CA HIS A 40 -7.44 -1.97 -5.04
C HIS A 40 -7.37 -3.48 -5.18
N ALA A 41 -8.50 -4.16 -5.02
CA ALA A 41 -8.62 -5.58 -5.26
C ALA A 41 -9.25 -5.79 -6.65
N GLU A 42 -8.46 -6.24 -7.62
CA GLU A 42 -8.92 -6.42 -9.00
C GLU A 42 -10.06 -7.44 -9.14
N GLU A 43 -10.10 -8.44 -8.25
CA GLU A 43 -11.08 -9.53 -8.33
C GLU A 43 -12.41 -9.22 -7.62
N ASP A 44 -12.42 -8.27 -6.69
CA ASP A 44 -13.60 -7.95 -5.88
C ASP A 44 -13.46 -6.55 -5.28
N GLU A 45 -14.12 -5.56 -5.88
CA GLU A 45 -14.11 -4.16 -5.41
C GLU A 45 -14.54 -4.00 -3.94
N LYS A 46 -15.32 -4.96 -3.40
CA LYS A 46 -15.71 -4.97 -1.99
C LYS A 46 -14.53 -5.21 -1.04
N LYS A 47 -13.40 -5.66 -1.56
CA LYS A 47 -12.15 -5.81 -0.82
C LYS A 47 -11.25 -4.60 -0.90
N ASN A 48 -11.65 -3.56 -1.66
CA ASN A 48 -10.94 -2.29 -1.64
C ASN A 48 -10.95 -1.71 -0.23
N HIS A 49 -9.80 -1.27 0.22
CA HIS A 49 -9.64 -0.69 1.55
C HIS A 49 -8.46 0.28 1.56
N ILE A 50 -8.41 1.10 2.59
CA ILE A 50 -7.36 2.09 2.78
C ILE A 50 -6.57 1.71 4.02
N HIS A 51 -5.26 1.55 3.88
CA HIS A 51 -4.36 1.52 5.03
C HIS A 51 -4.01 2.94 5.41
N PHE A 52 -4.07 3.25 6.70
CA PHE A 52 -3.66 4.55 7.18
C PHE A 52 -2.90 4.47 8.50
N TYR A 53 -2.04 5.46 8.70
CA TYR A 53 -1.19 5.63 9.85
C TYR A 53 -1.39 7.03 10.40
N VAL A 54 -1.45 7.16 11.72
CA VAL A 54 -1.74 8.40 12.41
C VAL A 54 -0.81 8.57 13.60
N GLU A 55 -0.26 9.76 13.75
CA GLU A 55 0.49 10.15 14.94
C GLU A 55 -0.35 11.07 15.82
N PRO A 56 -0.73 10.62 17.02
CA PRO A 56 -1.41 11.47 17.97
C PRO A 56 -0.53 12.64 18.44
N ASN A 57 -1.11 13.82 18.50
CA ASN A 57 -0.46 15.00 19.10
C ASN A 57 -0.58 15.01 20.63
N ARG A 58 -1.56 14.29 21.14
CA ARG A 58 -1.83 14.11 22.57
C ARG A 58 -2.42 12.73 22.84
N SER A 59 -2.61 12.39 24.12
CA SER A 59 -3.27 11.12 24.47
C SER A 59 -4.69 11.08 23.92
N ILE A 60 -4.98 10.09 23.07
CA ILE A 60 -6.29 9.84 22.46
C ILE A 60 -6.84 8.49 22.90
N ASP A 61 -8.15 8.38 23.01
CA ASP A 61 -8.82 7.10 23.16
C ASP A 61 -9.16 6.55 21.76
N THR A 62 -8.62 5.38 21.45
CA THR A 62 -8.76 4.77 20.10
C THR A 62 -10.19 4.33 19.80
N GLU A 63 -11.00 3.98 20.81
CA GLU A 63 -12.40 3.61 20.59
C GLU A 63 -13.22 4.86 20.27
N VAL A 64 -13.01 5.95 21.04
CA VAL A 64 -13.64 7.24 20.75
C VAL A 64 -13.21 7.77 19.39
N LEU A 65 -11.91 7.63 19.05
CA LEU A 65 -11.41 8.03 17.73
C LEU A 65 -12.09 7.24 16.63
N ARG A 66 -12.26 5.92 16.80
CA ARG A 66 -12.90 5.04 15.80
C ARG A 66 -14.32 5.48 15.47
N GLU A 67 -15.09 5.94 16.44
CA GLU A 67 -16.46 6.42 16.24
C GLU A 67 -16.51 7.65 15.31
N ASN A 68 -15.43 8.43 15.23
CA ASN A 68 -15.34 9.56 14.32
C ASN A 68 -15.16 9.18 12.83
N PHE A 69 -14.91 7.90 12.55
CA PHE A 69 -14.70 7.40 11.18
C PHE A 69 -15.88 6.58 10.67
N ILE A 70 -17.08 6.85 11.14
CA ILE A 70 -18.29 6.20 10.64
C ILE A 70 -18.88 7.06 9.53
N GLU A 71 -18.68 6.64 8.28
CA GLU A 71 -19.29 7.27 7.10
C GLU A 71 -20.65 6.64 6.83
N VAL A 72 -21.69 7.47 6.73
CA VAL A 72 -23.06 7.04 6.41
C VAL A 72 -23.38 7.45 4.99
N ILE A 73 -23.47 6.46 4.09
CA ILE A 73 -23.87 6.65 2.69
C ILE A 73 -25.34 6.27 2.55
N PRO A 74 -26.21 7.16 2.04
CA PRO A 74 -27.63 6.85 1.87
C PRO A 74 -27.84 5.57 1.04
N GLY A 75 -28.66 4.66 1.56
CA GLY A 75 -28.99 3.39 0.89
C GLY A 75 -27.93 2.29 1.01
N SER A 76 -26.83 2.51 1.72
CA SER A 76 -25.79 1.52 1.98
C SER A 76 -25.58 1.29 3.48
N LYS A 77 -24.82 0.24 3.82
CA LYS A 77 -24.39 0.03 5.21
C LYS A 77 -23.35 1.09 5.58
N PRO A 78 -23.35 1.58 6.83
CA PRO A 78 -22.31 2.48 7.30
C PRO A 78 -20.91 1.89 7.10
N LEU A 79 -20.00 2.71 6.59
CA LEU A 79 -18.59 2.39 6.44
C LEU A 79 -17.83 2.89 7.67
N GLY A 80 -16.68 2.30 7.94
CA GLY A 80 -15.90 2.66 9.12
C GLY A 80 -14.46 2.18 9.03
N VAL A 81 -13.82 2.10 10.18
CA VAL A 81 -12.44 1.65 10.31
C VAL A 81 -12.36 0.42 11.22
N ASN A 82 -11.34 -0.37 11.02
CA ASN A 82 -11.00 -1.49 11.90
C ASN A 82 -10.50 -0.98 13.26
N LYS A 83 -10.24 -1.91 14.18
CA LYS A 83 -9.62 -1.58 15.45
C LYS A 83 -8.23 -1.00 15.23
N PHE A 84 -7.93 0.14 15.88
CA PHE A 84 -6.60 0.72 15.85
C PHE A 84 -5.57 -0.17 16.54
N GLN A 85 -4.40 -0.26 15.93
CA GLN A 85 -3.25 -0.97 16.46
C GLN A 85 -2.09 0.02 16.65
N LYS A 86 -1.26 -0.20 17.69
CA LYS A 86 0.02 0.51 17.80
C LYS A 86 0.88 0.16 16.60
N SER A 87 1.48 1.17 16.00
CA SER A 87 2.25 1.01 14.77
C SER A 87 3.59 1.72 14.87
N ASN A 88 4.53 1.26 14.07
CA ASN A 88 5.79 1.93 13.77
C ASN A 88 5.74 2.33 12.31
N PHE A 89 6.18 3.56 11.98
CA PHE A 89 6.10 4.11 10.63
C PHE A 89 6.80 3.22 9.59
N GLN A 90 8.02 2.77 9.88
CA GLN A 90 8.80 1.90 8.99
C GLN A 90 8.05 0.60 8.67
N ASN A 91 7.57 -0.09 9.69
CA ASN A 91 6.84 -1.34 9.50
C ASN A 91 5.53 -1.13 8.76
N TRP A 92 4.80 -0.05 9.08
CA TRP A 92 3.58 0.30 8.39
C TRP A 92 3.85 0.62 6.92
N LEU A 93 4.83 1.48 6.63
CA LEU A 93 5.19 1.90 5.28
C LEU A 93 5.47 0.71 4.38
N TRP A 94 6.46 -0.11 4.74
CA TRP A 94 6.89 -1.21 3.88
C TRP A 94 5.85 -2.32 3.76
N TYR A 95 5.02 -2.51 4.78
CA TYR A 95 3.88 -3.41 4.72
C TYR A 95 2.77 -2.87 3.81
N SER A 96 2.40 -1.61 3.97
CA SER A 96 1.27 -1.01 3.24
C SER A 96 1.53 -0.84 1.75
N ILE A 97 2.77 -0.56 1.33
CA ILE A 97 3.14 -0.55 -0.10
C ILE A 97 3.43 -1.96 -0.65
N HIS A 98 3.25 -3.01 0.16
CA HIS A 98 3.58 -4.38 -0.21
C HIS A 98 5.02 -4.54 -0.72
N ASP A 99 5.98 -3.92 -0.02
CA ASP A 99 7.40 -4.06 -0.40
C ASP A 99 7.82 -5.52 -0.39
N LYS A 100 8.27 -6.01 -1.53
CA LYS A 100 8.56 -7.44 -1.74
C LYS A 100 9.60 -7.96 -0.75
N ALA A 101 10.67 -7.19 -0.53
CA ALA A 101 11.74 -7.58 0.36
C ALA A 101 11.30 -7.61 1.82
N TYR A 102 10.53 -6.60 2.23
CA TYR A 102 9.95 -6.54 3.56
C TYR A 102 8.98 -7.70 3.81
N LEU A 103 8.03 -7.94 2.89
CA LEU A 103 7.08 -9.05 3.02
C LEU A 103 7.77 -10.41 3.05
N PHE A 104 8.77 -10.63 2.16
CA PHE A 104 9.55 -11.85 2.16
C PHE A 104 10.25 -12.10 3.50
N SER A 105 10.81 -11.06 4.14
CA SER A 105 11.42 -11.17 5.48
C SER A 105 10.42 -11.60 6.56
N LYS A 106 9.12 -11.41 6.32
CA LYS A 106 8.01 -11.85 7.18
C LYS A 106 7.41 -13.20 6.78
N GLY A 107 7.93 -13.84 5.73
CA GLY A 107 7.37 -15.06 5.15
C GLY A 107 6.04 -14.82 4.41
N GLU A 108 5.79 -13.59 4.01
CA GLU A 108 4.59 -13.16 3.29
C GLU A 108 4.91 -12.79 1.85
N THR A 109 3.90 -12.86 1.00
CA THR A 109 3.93 -12.39 -0.39
C THR A 109 2.57 -11.79 -0.74
N ARG A 110 2.57 -10.80 -1.64
CA ARG A 110 1.35 -10.20 -2.19
C ARG A 110 1.49 -10.10 -3.70
N LYS A 111 0.36 -10.21 -4.41
CA LYS A 111 0.31 -10.12 -5.88
C LYS A 111 0.67 -8.72 -6.36
N TYR A 112 0.14 -7.71 -5.67
CA TYR A 112 0.30 -6.31 -6.06
C TYR A 112 1.28 -5.58 -5.15
N ASN A 113 2.07 -4.69 -5.75
CA ASN A 113 2.92 -3.74 -5.07
C ASN A 113 2.43 -2.34 -5.40
N TYR A 114 2.58 -1.45 -4.43
CA TYR A 114 2.26 -0.04 -4.56
C TYR A 114 3.55 0.78 -4.56
N SER A 115 3.46 1.99 -5.12
CA SER A 115 4.57 2.94 -5.12
C SER A 115 4.50 3.88 -3.93
N ILE A 116 5.63 4.44 -3.53
CA ILE A 116 5.68 5.56 -2.58
C ILE A 116 4.86 6.76 -3.10
N SER A 117 4.76 6.93 -4.43
CA SER A 117 3.93 7.98 -5.04
C SER A 117 2.41 7.76 -4.87
N ASP A 118 1.98 6.56 -4.47
CA ASP A 118 0.56 6.28 -4.19
C ASP A 118 0.14 6.68 -2.76
N LEU A 119 1.12 7.10 -1.94
CA LEU A 119 0.87 7.59 -0.59
C LEU A 119 0.29 9.01 -0.64
N ILE A 120 -0.73 9.24 0.19
CA ILE A 120 -1.31 10.58 0.42
C ILE A 120 -1.05 10.93 1.89
N SER A 121 -0.57 12.14 2.17
CA SER A 121 -0.21 12.55 3.52
C SER A 121 -0.70 13.95 3.87
N SER A 122 -0.72 14.25 5.16
CA SER A 122 -0.99 15.61 5.67
C SER A 122 0.11 16.61 5.33
N ASN A 123 1.32 16.13 5.00
CA ASN A 123 2.47 16.95 4.67
C ASN A 123 3.50 16.11 3.88
N ASP A 124 3.68 16.41 2.61
CA ASP A 124 4.55 15.65 1.71
C ASP A 124 6.04 15.82 2.05
N GLU A 125 6.45 16.96 2.56
CA GLU A 125 7.86 17.17 2.97
C GLU A 125 8.20 16.33 4.20
N ASP A 126 7.32 16.34 5.21
CA ASP A 126 7.46 15.49 6.39
C ASP A 126 7.42 14.00 6.00
N LEU A 127 6.56 13.61 5.05
CA LEU A 127 6.53 12.24 4.52
C LEU A 127 7.87 11.85 3.89
N ARG A 128 8.45 12.70 3.03
CA ARG A 128 9.76 12.44 2.39
C ARG A 128 10.86 12.28 3.42
N GLN A 129 10.92 13.17 4.42
CA GLN A 129 11.89 13.08 5.50
C GLN A 129 11.75 11.76 6.26
N ARG A 130 10.53 11.38 6.63
CA ARG A 130 10.24 10.11 7.34
C ARG A 130 10.68 8.89 6.53
N ILE A 131 10.46 8.89 5.22
CA ILE A 131 10.90 7.81 4.34
C ILE A 131 12.43 7.70 4.33
N GLN A 132 13.14 8.83 4.26
CA GLN A 132 14.61 8.87 4.31
C GLN A 132 15.17 8.38 5.65
N GLU A 133 14.54 8.75 6.76
CA GLU A 133 14.90 8.31 8.12
C GLU A 133 14.58 6.84 8.39
N ASN A 134 13.67 6.25 7.59
CA ASN A 134 13.24 4.86 7.71
C ASN A 134 13.57 4.09 6.41
N PRO A 135 14.84 3.89 6.08
CA PRO A 135 15.24 3.23 4.85
C PRO A 135 14.67 1.80 4.79
N ARG A 136 14.55 1.31 3.57
CA ARG A 136 14.14 -0.07 3.31
C ARG A 136 15.04 -1.02 4.10
N PRO A 137 14.48 -1.96 4.85
CA PRO A 137 15.29 -2.97 5.53
C PRO A 137 16.17 -3.72 4.52
N GLU A 138 17.42 -3.96 4.87
CA GLU A 138 18.28 -4.84 4.09
C GLU A 138 17.60 -6.21 3.95
N SER A 139 17.57 -6.72 2.74
CA SER A 139 16.93 -7.99 2.45
C SER A 139 17.74 -8.78 1.43
N GLU A 140 17.83 -10.06 1.68
CA GLU A 140 18.43 -11.02 0.75
C GLU A 140 17.47 -11.40 -0.40
N TYR A 141 16.33 -10.71 -0.51
CA TYR A 141 15.30 -10.99 -1.49
C TYR A 141 15.83 -11.03 -2.94
N SER A 142 16.65 -10.05 -3.34
CA SER A 142 17.23 -9.99 -4.69
C SER A 142 18.12 -11.20 -4.98
N LYS A 143 18.86 -11.69 -3.97
CA LYS A 143 19.67 -12.89 -4.08
C LYS A 143 18.79 -14.12 -4.25
N VAL A 144 17.69 -14.20 -3.50
CA VAL A 144 16.70 -15.30 -3.67
C VAL A 144 16.09 -15.27 -5.07
N GLU A 145 15.69 -14.11 -5.59
CA GLU A 145 15.20 -13.99 -6.98
C GLU A 145 16.22 -14.45 -8.00
N GLU A 146 17.51 -14.09 -7.83
CA GLU A 146 18.59 -14.56 -8.70
C GLU A 146 18.74 -16.08 -8.68
N LEU A 147 18.70 -16.70 -7.49
CA LEU A 147 18.81 -18.15 -7.34
C LEU A 147 17.59 -18.89 -7.93
N ILE A 148 16.39 -18.31 -7.79
CA ILE A 148 15.18 -18.79 -8.47
C ILE A 148 15.36 -18.74 -10.00
N ALA A 149 15.90 -17.64 -10.52
CA ALA A 149 16.13 -17.47 -11.95
C ALA A 149 17.17 -18.45 -12.50
N LYS A 150 18.11 -18.90 -11.67
CA LYS A 150 19.09 -19.96 -12.00
C LYS A 150 18.50 -21.38 -11.95
N GLY A 151 17.24 -21.52 -11.54
CA GLY A 151 16.54 -22.80 -11.53
C GLY A 151 16.85 -23.70 -10.33
N LEU A 152 17.43 -23.16 -9.25
CA LEU A 152 17.71 -23.93 -8.03
C LEU A 152 16.40 -24.37 -7.35
N SER A 153 16.44 -25.54 -6.69
CA SER A 153 15.35 -25.99 -5.83
C SER A 153 15.23 -25.11 -4.58
N ASP A 154 14.10 -25.21 -3.89
CA ASP A 154 13.86 -24.41 -2.68
C ASP A 154 14.85 -24.75 -1.57
N GLU A 155 15.24 -26.03 -1.46
CA GLU A 155 16.24 -26.53 -0.51
C GLU A 155 17.65 -26.01 -0.85
N GLU A 156 18.03 -26.00 -2.12
CA GLU A 156 19.32 -25.46 -2.58
C GLU A 156 19.40 -23.95 -2.32
N ILE A 157 18.30 -23.22 -2.55
CA ILE A 157 18.22 -21.78 -2.23
C ILE A 157 18.38 -21.59 -0.71
N ALA A 158 17.67 -22.36 0.10
CA ALA A 158 17.77 -22.26 1.54
C ALA A 158 19.18 -22.56 2.06
N GLN A 159 19.88 -23.55 1.48
CA GLN A 159 21.28 -23.85 1.77
C GLN A 159 22.22 -22.69 1.38
N ALA A 160 22.06 -22.14 0.15
CA ALA A 160 22.84 -21.00 -0.34
C ALA A 160 22.65 -19.74 0.51
N MET A 161 21.49 -19.60 1.15
CA MET A 161 21.15 -18.49 2.04
C MET A 161 21.48 -18.77 3.50
N ASN A 162 22.07 -19.92 3.84
CA ASN A 162 22.38 -20.36 5.21
C ASN A 162 21.15 -20.29 6.14
N VAL A 163 19.99 -20.68 5.64
CA VAL A 163 18.76 -20.66 6.43
C VAL A 163 18.81 -21.72 7.53
N PRO A 164 18.58 -21.34 8.80
CA PRO A 164 18.56 -22.32 9.90
C PRO A 164 17.48 -23.37 9.71
N ILE A 165 17.75 -24.62 10.07
CA ILE A 165 16.85 -25.77 9.87
C ILE A 165 15.44 -25.52 10.39
N PHE A 166 15.29 -24.85 11.56
CA PHE A 166 13.98 -24.57 12.15
C PHE A 166 13.17 -23.53 11.36
N ARG A 167 13.79 -22.78 10.42
CA ARG A 167 13.12 -21.83 9.53
C ARG A 167 12.96 -22.38 8.10
N MET A 168 13.58 -23.49 7.78
CA MET A 168 13.65 -24.06 6.42
C MET A 168 12.26 -24.18 5.78
N VAL A 169 11.29 -24.75 6.51
CA VAL A 169 9.94 -24.99 6.00
C VAL A 169 9.27 -23.68 5.59
N TYR A 170 9.31 -22.66 6.46
CA TYR A 170 8.69 -21.34 6.18
C TYR A 170 9.40 -20.62 5.04
N PHE A 171 10.73 -20.73 4.98
CA PHE A 171 11.52 -20.15 3.90
C PHE A 171 11.19 -20.78 2.54
N CYS A 172 11.16 -22.10 2.45
CA CYS A 172 10.80 -22.81 1.23
C CYS A 172 9.37 -22.49 0.79
N GLN A 173 8.41 -22.37 1.73
CA GLN A 173 7.05 -21.94 1.41
C GLN A 173 7.02 -20.52 0.82
N ALA A 174 7.82 -19.59 1.35
CA ALA A 174 7.93 -18.24 0.81
C ALA A 174 8.55 -18.26 -0.59
N VAL A 175 9.59 -19.04 -0.84
CA VAL A 175 10.22 -19.22 -2.16
C VAL A 175 9.22 -19.79 -3.17
N GLN A 176 8.43 -20.81 -2.81
CA GLN A 176 7.39 -21.38 -3.67
C GLN A 176 6.33 -20.34 -4.05
N LYS A 177 5.88 -19.53 -3.09
CA LYS A 177 4.95 -18.43 -3.38
C LYS A 177 5.55 -17.42 -4.34
N LEU A 178 6.83 -17.06 -4.19
CA LEU A 178 7.51 -16.17 -5.12
C LEU A 178 7.59 -16.73 -6.54
N ARG A 179 7.87 -18.03 -6.68
CA ARG A 179 7.86 -18.71 -7.98
C ARG A 179 6.50 -18.62 -8.65
N THR A 180 5.43 -18.91 -7.90
CA THR A 180 4.05 -18.86 -8.40
C THR A 180 3.68 -17.44 -8.82
N LEU A 181 3.97 -16.43 -7.99
CA LEU A 181 3.70 -15.03 -8.31
C LEU A 181 4.52 -14.54 -9.51
N GLY A 182 5.80 -14.93 -9.60
CA GLY A 182 6.66 -14.56 -10.73
C GLY A 182 6.15 -15.08 -12.06
N LEU A 183 5.54 -16.28 -12.09
CA LEU A 183 4.90 -16.83 -13.27
C LEU A 183 3.63 -16.05 -13.66
N THR A 184 2.80 -15.70 -12.69
CA THR A 184 1.59 -14.91 -12.91
C THR A 184 1.94 -13.51 -13.45
N TYR A 185 2.93 -12.82 -12.86
CA TYR A 185 3.38 -11.50 -13.33
C TYR A 185 3.92 -11.50 -14.77
N ARG A 186 4.57 -12.58 -15.20
CA ARG A 186 5.04 -12.71 -16.59
C ARG A 186 3.88 -12.90 -17.56
N ALA A 187 2.88 -13.68 -17.19
CA ALA A 187 1.68 -13.88 -17.99
C ALA A 187 0.88 -12.57 -18.14
N ASP A 188 0.68 -11.83 -17.06
CA ASP A 188 -0.05 -10.54 -17.06
C ASP A 188 0.68 -9.47 -17.90
N ARG A 189 2.02 -9.41 -17.87
CA ARG A 189 2.82 -8.51 -18.72
C ARG A 189 2.74 -8.87 -20.20
N GLN A 190 2.69 -10.14 -20.55
CA GLN A 190 2.54 -10.57 -21.94
C GLN A 190 1.15 -10.24 -22.46
N ALA A 191 0.11 -10.46 -21.68
CA ALA A 191 -1.26 -10.10 -22.04
C ALA A 191 -1.44 -8.58 -22.22
N SER A 192 -0.80 -7.75 -21.35
CA SER A 192 -0.84 -6.29 -21.48
C SER A 192 -0.02 -5.74 -22.67
N ALA A 193 0.98 -6.48 -23.14
CA ALA A 193 1.81 -6.09 -24.28
C ALA A 193 1.16 -6.44 -25.62
N GLU A 194 0.15 -7.30 -25.63
CA GLU A 194 -0.59 -7.73 -26.83
C GLU A 194 -1.85 -6.89 -27.10
N GLU A 195 -2.22 -5.92 -26.25
CA GLU A 195 -3.27 -4.96 -26.60
C GLU A 195 -2.79 -4.04 -27.74
N PRO A 196 -3.49 -3.99 -28.88
CA PRO A 196 -3.04 -3.23 -30.03
C PRO A 196 -3.04 -1.74 -29.73
N GLN A 197 -1.90 -1.09 -29.92
CA GLN A 197 -1.77 0.36 -30.04
C GLN A 197 -2.55 0.83 -31.28
N GLY A 198 -3.84 1.03 -31.12
CA GLY A 198 -4.75 1.46 -32.16
C GLY A 198 -5.79 2.42 -31.63
N LYS A 199 -5.37 3.62 -31.25
CA LYS A 199 -6.25 4.80 -31.29
C LYS A 199 -5.44 5.97 -31.83
N GLU A 200 -5.57 6.18 -33.14
CA GLU A 200 -5.22 7.42 -33.78
C GLU A 200 -5.89 8.58 -33.07
N SER A 201 -5.09 9.54 -32.65
CA SER A 201 -5.57 10.83 -32.16
C SER A 201 -6.17 11.60 -33.33
N ILE A 202 -7.48 11.71 -33.38
CA ILE A 202 -8.14 12.68 -34.21
C ILE A 202 -7.86 14.05 -33.59
N ALA A 203 -6.91 14.77 -34.18
CA ALA A 203 -6.70 16.18 -33.91
C ALA A 203 -7.86 16.95 -34.56
N GLU A 204 -8.82 17.39 -33.78
CA GLU A 204 -9.79 18.39 -34.20
C GLU A 204 -9.06 19.73 -34.32
N THR A 205 -8.83 20.15 -35.56
CA THR A 205 -8.47 21.50 -35.95
C THR A 205 -9.68 22.41 -35.70
N PHE A 206 -9.62 23.23 -34.67
CA PHE A 206 -10.54 24.39 -34.57
C PHE A 206 -10.07 25.47 -35.54
N GLU A 207 -10.81 25.65 -36.62
CA GLU A 207 -10.72 26.82 -37.45
C GLU A 207 -11.31 28.02 -36.68
N ASN A 208 -10.53 29.09 -36.59
CA ASN A 208 -10.97 30.38 -36.11
C ASN A 208 -11.83 31.04 -37.22
N ASP A 209 -13.10 31.18 -36.97
CA ASP A 209 -13.96 32.14 -37.70
C ASP A 209 -14.03 33.46 -36.87
N ASP A 210 -13.12 34.37 -37.18
CA ASP A 210 -13.29 35.80 -36.95
C ASP A 210 -14.04 36.37 -38.16
N ASP A 211 -15.33 36.62 -38.02
CA ASP A 211 -16.06 37.62 -38.80
C ASP A 211 -17.42 37.88 -38.16
N LEU A 212 -17.50 38.96 -37.39
CA LEU A 212 -18.75 39.62 -37.04
C LEU A 212 -18.75 41.04 -37.64
N PRO A 213 -19.71 41.41 -38.48
CA PRO A 213 -20.09 42.78 -38.68
C PRO A 213 -21.38 43.11 -37.91
N PHE A 214 -21.36 44.27 -37.27
CA PHE A 214 -22.42 45.07 -36.64
C PHE A 214 -22.87 44.70 -35.25
#